data_96a1dff01b73745de15ed591937b9000
#
_entry.id   96a1dff01b73745de15ed591937b9000
#
_cell.length_a   1.000
_cell.length_b   1.000
_cell.length_c   1.000
_cell.angle_alpha   90.00
_cell.angle_beta   90.00
_cell.angle_gamma   90.00
#
_symmetry.space_group_name_H-M   'P 1'
#
loop_
_entity.id
_entity.type
_entity.pdbx_description
1 polymer ?
#
loop_
_entity_poly.entity_id
_entity_poly.type
_entity_poly.pdbx_seq_one_letter_code
_entity_poly.pdbx_strand_id
1 'polypeptide(L)'
;MKDFYASPQNRSLPADRHTKAFPTPPPLTANNVVSVLFILAALVVFPLWSNGRYDTLAQAKLDFFVPAVISFLILSAVALLCRILVHPKRVLRRAEPFTVSDAMMLLFFAAAVVSWQYSQWPEEAYWGSDYRHHGLVILAMYTLSYFLLSRFARRLNWVPVVFLFGALPVFWLGLQNFLGKDPLGFYAKSSAHFVKTCISTIGNWNFYASFVCMYLAVMCGMLLKSRKTAPTLLYGFGVFSGSIALICGSSDSGFVGLAALFVILPFFICNWRQLAHYAMIPALLFLAGKAMHFMVAGNGGVTKIPLRGFSKMLMESIAGWVFLAVCTGIVVFCLILHKIKPDVSFPVALKVIWGVVLAACTFAVLLAVVYFSAINATAPLGNLEKYLRFNDHWGSTRGFAWIRALREYAGYDTLQKLFGTGADTAKHLFMPKYYTAMMRLGNAVFENVHNEYLQYLVTIGAVGMTGYIGLIASVVTRSFRRAGKSKLALALGLAVLCYAVQGVFNITQTMTTPVFFTLLALAEACCRGIDAAGRAKPSQPSVAKMPDAETPAASDIMQAFGKPV
;
A
#
# COMPACT_ATOMS: atom_id res chain seq x y z
N MET A 1 11.39 29.43 74.66
CA MET A 1 11.14 30.05 73.37
C MET A 1 10.23 29.14 72.60
N LYS A 2 9.00 29.55 72.62
CA LYS A 2 7.86 28.90 71.93
C LYS A 2 7.86 29.32 70.48
N ASP A 3 7.14 28.52 69.66
CA ASP A 3 6.65 28.81 68.35
C ASP A 3 7.62 28.55 67.20
N PHE A 4 7.43 27.35 66.60
CA PHE A 4 7.45 27.12 65.19
C PHE A 4 7.03 25.66 64.83
N TYR A 5 5.74 25.35 64.93
CA TYR A 5 5.13 24.21 64.25
C TYR A 5 3.80 24.67 63.67
N ALA A 6 3.84 25.18 62.41
CA ALA A 6 2.67 25.34 61.59
C ALA A 6 2.57 24.16 60.64
N SER A 7 1.50 23.37 60.77
CA SER A 7 1.14 22.23 59.96
C SER A 7 0.89 22.67 58.49
N PRO A 8 1.33 21.88 57.49
CA PRO A 8 0.95 22.17 56.09
C PRO A 8 -0.52 21.82 55.89
N GLN A 9 -1.29 22.85 55.57
CA GLN A 9 -2.68 22.74 55.13
C GLN A 9 -2.77 21.82 53.91
N ASN A 10 -3.68 20.84 53.99
CA ASN A 10 -4.21 20.05 52.92
C ASN A 10 -4.63 20.94 51.74
N ARG A 11 -3.78 21.06 50.71
CA ARG A 11 -4.23 21.48 49.38
C ARG A 11 -4.89 20.29 48.71
N SER A 12 -6.20 20.23 48.80
CA SER A 12 -7.02 19.38 47.94
C SER A 12 -6.67 19.68 46.48
N LEU A 13 -6.03 18.71 45.82
CA LEU A 13 -5.85 18.71 44.37
C LEU A 13 -7.22 18.79 43.70
N PRO A 14 -7.44 19.62 42.68
CA PRO A 14 -8.71 19.63 41.97
C PRO A 14 -8.83 18.28 41.25
N ALA A 15 -9.75 17.46 41.74
CA ALA A 15 -10.31 16.31 41.03
C ALA A 15 -11.16 16.86 39.91
N ASP A 16 -10.58 17.11 38.75
CA ASP A 16 -11.34 17.12 37.48
C ASP A 16 -10.39 16.98 36.28
N ARG A 17 -9.86 15.78 36.08
CA ARG A 17 -9.52 15.36 34.74
C ARG A 17 -10.82 14.85 34.12
N HIS A 18 -11.56 15.74 33.48
CA HIS A 18 -12.59 15.36 32.55
C HIS A 18 -12.04 14.29 31.59
N THR A 19 -12.35 13.05 31.84
CA THR A 19 -12.23 11.98 30.86
C THR A 19 -13.16 12.39 29.71
N LYS A 20 -12.57 13.00 28.68
CA LYS A 20 -13.30 13.24 27.42
C LYS A 20 -13.84 11.91 26.99
N ALA A 21 -15.13 11.68 27.17
CA ALA A 21 -15.83 10.52 26.69
C ALA A 21 -15.60 10.50 25.17
N PHE A 22 -14.86 9.49 24.70
CA PHE A 22 -14.69 9.29 23.27
C PHE A 22 -16.08 9.05 22.68
N PRO A 23 -16.46 9.75 21.61
CA PRO A 23 -17.75 9.54 20.97
C PRO A 23 -17.89 8.06 20.65
N THR A 24 -18.97 7.45 21.11
CA THR A 24 -19.28 6.05 20.81
C THR A 24 -19.24 5.86 19.30
N PRO A 25 -18.47 4.88 18.81
CA PRO A 25 -18.34 4.67 17.38
C PRO A 25 -19.73 4.36 16.79
N PRO A 26 -20.07 4.91 15.61
CA PRO A 26 -21.37 4.73 15.01
C PRO A 26 -21.69 3.23 14.88
N PRO A 27 -22.97 2.82 15.02
CA PRO A 27 -23.37 1.42 14.93
C PRO A 27 -22.96 0.82 13.58
N LEU A 28 -22.60 -0.47 13.57
CA LEU A 28 -22.31 -1.21 12.36
C LEU A 28 -23.57 -1.29 11.50
N THR A 29 -23.43 -1.02 10.22
CA THR A 29 -24.50 -1.15 9.23
C THR A 29 -24.31 -2.42 8.41
N ALA A 30 -25.35 -2.93 7.75
CA ALA A 30 -25.24 -4.07 6.84
C ALA A 30 -24.16 -3.83 5.76
N ASN A 31 -24.07 -2.61 5.21
CA ASN A 31 -23.00 -2.27 4.26
C ASN A 31 -21.58 -2.41 4.85
N ASN A 32 -21.41 -2.18 6.16
CA ASN A 32 -20.10 -2.43 6.79
C ASN A 32 -19.79 -3.93 6.84
N VAL A 33 -20.78 -4.77 7.13
CA VAL A 33 -20.62 -6.24 7.15
C VAL A 33 -20.26 -6.74 5.75
N VAL A 34 -20.98 -6.30 4.73
CA VAL A 34 -20.67 -6.64 3.33
C VAL A 34 -19.27 -6.19 2.94
N SER A 35 -18.84 -5.00 3.38
CA SER A 35 -17.46 -4.53 3.16
C SER A 35 -16.43 -5.41 3.87
N VAL A 36 -16.71 -5.90 5.09
CA VAL A 36 -15.81 -6.84 5.80
C VAL A 36 -15.66 -8.13 5.00
N LEU A 37 -16.76 -8.71 4.52
CA LEU A 37 -16.73 -9.93 3.71
C LEU A 37 -15.91 -9.74 2.43
N PHE A 38 -16.09 -8.62 1.73
CA PHE A 38 -15.29 -8.32 0.53
C PHE A 38 -13.81 -8.11 0.85
N ILE A 39 -13.46 -7.43 1.96
CA ILE A 39 -12.06 -7.25 2.39
C ILE A 39 -11.42 -8.61 2.69
N LEU A 40 -12.13 -9.51 3.36
CA LEU A 40 -11.65 -10.89 3.61
C LEU A 40 -11.47 -11.65 2.29
N ALA A 41 -12.43 -11.55 1.37
CA ALA A 41 -12.32 -12.15 0.05
C ALA A 41 -11.09 -11.62 -0.72
N ALA A 42 -10.87 -10.30 -0.74
CA ALA A 42 -9.81 -9.66 -1.53
C ALA A 42 -8.40 -9.80 -0.91
N LEU A 43 -8.26 -9.80 0.43
CA LEU A 43 -6.94 -9.83 1.09
C LEU A 43 -6.53 -11.21 1.61
N VAL A 44 -7.45 -12.15 1.74
CA VAL A 44 -7.16 -13.51 2.25
C VAL A 44 -7.43 -14.57 1.20
N VAL A 45 -8.65 -14.63 0.66
CA VAL A 45 -9.05 -15.71 -0.27
C VAL A 45 -8.43 -15.50 -1.65
N PHE A 46 -8.57 -14.30 -2.21
CA PHE A 46 -8.10 -13.98 -3.56
C PHE A 46 -6.60 -14.25 -3.78
N PRO A 47 -5.66 -13.87 -2.88
CA PRO A 47 -4.25 -14.19 -3.08
C PRO A 47 -3.97 -15.69 -3.16
N LEU A 48 -4.76 -16.52 -2.49
CA LEU A 48 -4.64 -17.99 -2.49
C LEU A 48 -5.42 -18.67 -3.62
N TRP A 49 -6.39 -17.99 -4.21
CA TRP A 49 -7.26 -18.56 -5.23
C TRP A 49 -6.50 -18.95 -6.49
N SER A 50 -6.69 -20.16 -6.98
CA SER A 50 -6.07 -20.68 -8.20
C SER A 50 -6.85 -21.90 -8.71
N ASN A 51 -6.62 -22.25 -9.98
CA ASN A 51 -7.14 -23.48 -10.60
C ASN A 51 -6.08 -24.60 -10.69
N GLY A 52 -4.99 -24.48 -9.94
CA GLY A 52 -3.95 -25.51 -9.83
C GLY A 52 -2.90 -25.50 -10.95
N ARG A 53 -2.83 -24.43 -11.79
CA ARG A 53 -1.81 -24.28 -12.84
C ARG A 53 -1.46 -22.80 -13.08
N TYR A 54 -0.24 -22.54 -13.54
CA TYR A 54 0.22 -21.18 -13.80
C TYR A 54 -0.25 -20.60 -15.13
N ASP A 55 -0.45 -21.46 -16.14
CA ASP A 55 -0.83 -21.05 -17.49
C ASP A 55 -2.17 -20.29 -17.54
N THR A 56 -3.10 -20.68 -16.68
CA THR A 56 -4.46 -20.12 -16.59
C THR A 56 -4.72 -19.36 -15.29
N LEU A 57 -3.66 -19.01 -14.55
CA LEU A 57 -3.80 -18.36 -13.24
C LEU A 57 -4.47 -17.00 -13.33
N ALA A 58 -4.15 -16.22 -14.37
CA ALA A 58 -4.76 -14.90 -14.58
C ALA A 58 -6.27 -15.01 -14.77
N GLN A 59 -6.73 -15.97 -15.59
CA GLN A 59 -8.16 -16.26 -15.78
C GLN A 59 -8.81 -16.68 -14.46
N ALA A 60 -8.22 -17.60 -13.71
CA ALA A 60 -8.75 -18.03 -12.42
C ALA A 60 -8.91 -16.87 -11.43
N LYS A 61 -7.98 -15.91 -11.43
CA LYS A 61 -8.06 -14.69 -10.61
C LYS A 61 -9.21 -13.79 -11.06
N LEU A 62 -9.39 -13.62 -12.38
CA LEU A 62 -10.49 -12.86 -12.95
C LEU A 62 -11.84 -13.47 -12.58
N ASP A 63 -11.97 -14.81 -12.74
CA ASP A 63 -13.17 -15.60 -12.44
C ASP A 63 -13.59 -15.52 -10.96
N PHE A 64 -12.64 -15.26 -10.07
CA PHE A 64 -12.93 -14.98 -8.67
C PHE A 64 -13.30 -13.51 -8.43
N PHE A 65 -12.47 -12.58 -8.95
CA PHE A 65 -12.57 -11.17 -8.56
C PHE A 65 -13.82 -10.48 -9.12
N VAL A 66 -14.17 -10.75 -10.37
CA VAL A 66 -15.35 -10.15 -11.01
C VAL A 66 -16.64 -10.53 -10.28
N PRO A 67 -16.97 -11.82 -10.05
CA PRO A 67 -18.14 -12.19 -9.26
C PRO A 67 -18.11 -11.66 -7.81
N ALA A 68 -16.93 -11.59 -7.17
CA ALA A 68 -16.82 -11.03 -5.83
C ALA A 68 -17.19 -9.55 -5.79
N VAL A 69 -16.76 -8.75 -6.78
CA VAL A 69 -17.13 -7.32 -6.87
C VAL A 69 -18.60 -7.15 -7.22
N ILE A 70 -19.14 -7.95 -8.15
CA ILE A 70 -20.58 -7.92 -8.49
C ILE A 70 -21.42 -8.27 -7.27
N SER A 71 -21.06 -9.32 -6.53
CA SER A 71 -21.72 -9.70 -5.29
C SER A 71 -21.64 -8.58 -4.25
N PHE A 72 -20.50 -7.92 -4.13
CA PHE A 72 -20.33 -6.77 -3.25
C PHE A 72 -21.25 -5.60 -3.65
N LEU A 73 -21.38 -5.33 -4.95
CA LEU A 73 -22.28 -4.30 -5.47
C LEU A 73 -23.76 -4.62 -5.14
N ILE A 74 -24.20 -5.84 -5.47
CA ILE A 74 -25.60 -6.27 -5.28
C ILE A 74 -25.96 -6.24 -3.78
N LEU A 75 -25.15 -6.86 -2.93
CA LEU A 75 -25.39 -6.90 -1.49
C LEU A 75 -25.35 -5.50 -0.86
N SER A 76 -24.44 -4.64 -1.32
CA SER A 76 -24.37 -3.25 -0.87
C SER A 76 -25.58 -2.43 -1.30
N ALA A 77 -26.08 -2.64 -2.53
CA ALA A 77 -27.27 -1.98 -3.05
C ALA A 77 -28.53 -2.41 -2.27
N VAL A 78 -28.70 -3.72 -2.03
CA VAL A 78 -29.80 -4.26 -1.21
C VAL A 78 -29.76 -3.68 0.21
N ALA A 79 -28.58 -3.73 0.86
CA ALA A 79 -28.40 -3.18 2.20
C ALA A 79 -28.68 -1.67 2.27
N LEU A 80 -28.31 -0.92 1.23
CA LEU A 80 -28.59 0.51 1.11
C LEU A 80 -30.09 0.76 0.91
N LEU A 81 -30.74 0.01 0.03
CA LEU A 81 -32.18 0.11 -0.23
C LEU A 81 -32.99 -0.17 1.04
N CYS A 82 -32.73 -1.27 1.74
CA CYS A 82 -33.36 -1.58 3.03
C CYS A 82 -33.19 -0.42 4.03
N ARG A 83 -32.02 0.19 4.06
CA ARG A 83 -31.72 1.31 4.95
C ARG A 83 -32.44 2.60 4.55
N ILE A 84 -32.64 2.85 3.26
CA ILE A 84 -33.42 3.97 2.73
C ILE A 84 -34.90 3.78 3.12
N LEU A 85 -35.45 2.59 2.93
CA LEU A 85 -36.82 2.28 3.26
C LEU A 85 -37.14 2.48 4.76
N VAL A 86 -36.21 2.07 5.63
CA VAL A 86 -36.41 2.19 7.10
C VAL A 86 -36.09 3.60 7.63
N HIS A 87 -35.08 4.28 7.06
CA HIS A 87 -34.56 5.56 7.58
C HIS A 87 -34.19 6.57 6.47
N PRO A 88 -35.12 7.00 5.61
CA PRO A 88 -34.83 7.80 4.41
C PRO A 88 -34.12 9.11 4.74
N LYS A 89 -34.61 9.89 5.72
CA LYS A 89 -34.02 11.19 6.09
C LYS A 89 -32.60 11.09 6.65
N ARG A 90 -32.21 9.94 7.24
CA ARG A 90 -30.88 9.71 7.80
C ARG A 90 -29.83 9.38 6.73
N VAL A 91 -30.25 8.71 5.66
CA VAL A 91 -29.38 8.32 4.55
C VAL A 91 -29.02 9.53 3.70
N LEU A 92 -30.03 10.34 3.31
CA LEU A 92 -29.85 11.53 2.47
C LEU A 92 -28.99 12.61 3.14
N ARG A 93 -29.11 12.79 4.48
CA ARG A 93 -28.29 13.78 5.23
C ARG A 93 -26.82 13.39 5.42
N ARG A 94 -26.41 12.16 5.13
CA ARG A 94 -25.07 11.62 5.36
C ARG A 94 -24.31 11.30 4.07
N ALA A 95 -24.61 11.99 2.98
CA ALA A 95 -23.82 11.84 1.76
C ALA A 95 -22.35 12.18 2.03
N GLU A 96 -21.47 11.22 1.74
CA GLU A 96 -20.03 11.42 1.86
C GLU A 96 -19.56 12.43 0.80
N PRO A 97 -18.73 13.41 1.17
CA PRO A 97 -18.28 14.43 0.22
C PRO A 97 -17.48 13.80 -0.91
N PHE A 98 -17.67 14.33 -2.09
CA PHE A 98 -16.87 13.99 -3.26
C PHE A 98 -15.44 14.53 -3.08
N THR A 99 -14.43 13.73 -3.40
CA THR A 99 -13.02 14.07 -3.18
C THR A 99 -12.24 14.11 -4.49
N VAL A 100 -11.05 14.69 -4.47
CA VAL A 100 -10.12 14.66 -5.62
C VAL A 100 -9.82 13.22 -6.04
N SER A 101 -9.68 12.30 -5.08
CA SER A 101 -9.47 10.87 -5.38
C SER A 101 -10.64 10.28 -6.19
N ASP A 102 -11.88 10.69 -5.88
CA ASP A 102 -13.06 10.25 -6.63
C ASP A 102 -13.07 10.79 -8.06
N ALA A 103 -12.73 12.09 -8.21
CA ALA A 103 -12.65 12.72 -9.53
C ALA A 103 -11.59 12.03 -10.40
N MET A 104 -10.42 11.75 -9.83
CA MET A 104 -9.34 11.09 -10.56
C MET A 104 -9.67 9.64 -10.92
N MET A 105 -10.38 8.91 -10.04
CA MET A 105 -10.86 7.56 -10.35
C MET A 105 -11.87 7.56 -11.49
N LEU A 106 -12.80 8.50 -11.50
CA LEU A 106 -13.76 8.66 -12.59
C LEU A 106 -13.08 9.09 -13.89
N LEU A 107 -12.11 10.00 -13.82
CA LEU A 107 -11.34 10.45 -14.99
C LEU A 107 -10.57 9.27 -15.62
N PHE A 108 -9.91 8.46 -14.79
CA PHE A 108 -9.21 7.26 -15.23
C PHE A 108 -10.15 6.26 -15.94
N PHE A 109 -11.30 5.98 -15.34
CA PHE A 109 -12.27 5.05 -15.90
C PHE A 109 -12.95 5.61 -17.16
N ALA A 110 -13.34 6.89 -17.15
CA ALA A 110 -13.95 7.54 -18.33
C ALA A 110 -12.98 7.54 -19.52
N ALA A 111 -11.69 7.82 -19.29
CA ALA A 111 -10.68 7.73 -20.34
C ALA A 111 -10.54 6.30 -20.89
N ALA A 112 -10.62 5.27 -20.03
CA ALA A 112 -10.60 3.89 -20.48
C ALA A 112 -11.83 3.52 -21.32
N VAL A 113 -13.03 4.03 -20.97
CA VAL A 113 -14.26 3.84 -21.76
C VAL A 113 -14.12 4.49 -23.15
N VAL A 114 -13.66 5.74 -23.21
CA VAL A 114 -13.43 6.44 -24.49
C VAL A 114 -12.37 5.70 -25.30
N SER A 115 -11.26 5.29 -24.68
CA SER A 115 -10.21 4.52 -25.33
C SER A 115 -10.72 3.23 -25.96
N TRP A 116 -11.59 2.50 -25.26
CA TRP A 116 -12.22 1.29 -25.77
C TRP A 116 -13.11 1.57 -26.99
N GLN A 117 -13.94 2.62 -26.95
CA GLN A 117 -14.84 2.96 -28.06
C GLN A 117 -14.11 3.29 -29.38
N TYR A 118 -12.91 3.87 -29.29
CA TYR A 118 -12.10 4.23 -30.45
C TYR A 118 -10.98 3.22 -30.74
N SER A 119 -10.94 2.10 -30.02
CA SER A 119 -9.93 1.07 -30.22
C SER A 119 -10.11 0.33 -31.53
N GLN A 120 -9.01 0.06 -32.24
CA GLN A 120 -8.98 -0.85 -33.38
C GLN A 120 -9.10 -2.32 -32.95
N TRP A 121 -8.95 -2.62 -31.66
CA TRP A 121 -9.02 -3.96 -31.04
C TRP A 121 -10.04 -3.96 -29.89
N PRO A 122 -11.36 -3.74 -30.20
CA PRO A 122 -12.37 -3.49 -29.17
C PRO A 122 -12.59 -4.69 -28.25
N GLU A 123 -12.47 -5.92 -28.74
CA GLU A 123 -12.63 -7.12 -27.92
C GLU A 123 -11.51 -7.25 -26.89
N GLU A 124 -10.24 -7.08 -27.30
CA GLU A 124 -9.11 -7.12 -26.37
C GLU A 124 -9.11 -5.90 -25.43
N ALA A 125 -9.46 -4.72 -25.92
CA ALA A 125 -9.61 -3.54 -25.08
C ALA A 125 -10.71 -3.71 -24.02
N TYR A 126 -11.73 -4.53 -24.27
CA TYR A 126 -12.82 -4.83 -23.35
C TYR A 126 -12.43 -5.89 -22.30
N TRP A 127 -11.95 -7.05 -22.75
CA TRP A 127 -11.62 -8.18 -21.85
C TRP A 127 -10.17 -8.17 -21.34
N GLY A 128 -9.26 -7.52 -22.06
CA GLY A 128 -7.81 -7.60 -21.87
C GLY A 128 -7.19 -8.77 -22.64
N SER A 129 -5.86 -8.79 -22.69
CA SER A 129 -5.10 -9.87 -23.32
C SER A 129 -5.18 -11.16 -22.51
N ASP A 130 -5.06 -12.33 -23.16
CA ASP A 130 -5.24 -13.68 -22.58
C ASP A 130 -4.41 -13.97 -21.32
N TYR A 131 -3.26 -13.32 -21.16
CA TYR A 131 -2.36 -13.54 -20.01
C TYR A 131 -2.50 -12.53 -18.89
N ARG A 132 -3.21 -11.40 -19.11
CA ARG A 132 -3.31 -10.31 -18.13
C ARG A 132 -4.72 -9.95 -17.74
N HIS A 133 -5.66 -10.08 -18.70
CA HIS A 133 -7.07 -9.71 -18.55
C HIS A 133 -7.25 -8.30 -17.95
N HIS A 134 -6.46 -7.32 -18.45
CA HIS A 134 -6.43 -5.96 -17.90
C HIS A 134 -7.18 -4.95 -18.78
N GLY A 135 -8.32 -5.39 -19.38
CA GLY A 135 -9.21 -4.59 -20.20
C GLY A 135 -10.21 -3.75 -19.39
N LEU A 136 -11.18 -3.18 -20.09
CA LEU A 136 -12.21 -2.29 -19.51
C LEU A 136 -13.00 -2.95 -18.37
N VAL A 137 -13.33 -4.25 -18.51
CA VAL A 137 -14.11 -4.99 -17.49
C VAL A 137 -13.43 -4.93 -16.12
N ILE A 138 -12.13 -5.27 -16.05
CA ILE A 138 -11.44 -5.26 -14.77
C ILE A 138 -11.25 -3.84 -14.23
N LEU A 139 -11.06 -2.82 -15.09
CA LEU A 139 -11.00 -1.42 -14.69
C LEU A 139 -12.34 -0.94 -14.12
N ALA A 140 -13.48 -1.42 -14.66
CA ALA A 140 -14.79 -1.20 -14.07
C ALA A 140 -14.91 -1.83 -12.69
N MET A 141 -14.41 -3.07 -12.50
CA MET A 141 -14.42 -3.74 -11.18
C MET A 141 -13.56 -3.00 -10.15
N TYR A 142 -12.39 -2.47 -10.55
CA TYR A 142 -11.58 -1.62 -9.66
C TYR A 142 -12.32 -0.34 -9.27
N THR A 143 -12.98 0.31 -10.21
CA THR A 143 -13.77 1.52 -9.98
C THR A 143 -14.92 1.26 -9.02
N LEU A 144 -15.70 0.20 -9.25
CA LEU A 144 -16.82 -0.19 -8.40
C LEU A 144 -16.34 -0.52 -6.97
N SER A 145 -15.30 -1.36 -6.84
CA SER A 145 -14.73 -1.72 -5.54
C SER A 145 -14.20 -0.49 -4.78
N TYR A 146 -13.54 0.45 -5.49
CA TYR A 146 -13.10 1.70 -4.90
C TYR A 146 -14.26 2.52 -4.32
N PHE A 147 -15.32 2.73 -5.11
CA PHE A 147 -16.47 3.52 -4.65
C PHE A 147 -17.22 2.83 -3.51
N LEU A 148 -17.40 1.53 -3.55
CA LEU A 148 -18.09 0.79 -2.49
C LEU A 148 -17.27 0.79 -1.18
N LEU A 149 -15.98 0.40 -1.24
CA LEU A 149 -15.13 0.35 -0.06
C LEU A 149 -14.91 1.73 0.55
N SER A 150 -14.56 2.74 -0.26
CA SER A 150 -14.27 4.08 0.26
C SER A 150 -15.44 4.70 1.00
N ARG A 151 -16.67 4.29 0.70
CA ARG A 151 -17.90 4.82 1.32
C ARG A 151 -18.45 3.95 2.43
N PHE A 152 -18.33 2.63 2.33
CA PHE A 152 -18.99 1.72 3.27
C PHE A 152 -18.03 1.08 4.27
N ALA A 153 -16.74 0.93 3.97
CA ALA A 153 -15.81 0.32 4.90
C ALA A 153 -15.53 1.24 6.11
N ARG A 154 -15.71 0.69 7.32
CA ARG A 154 -15.51 1.39 8.60
C ARG A 154 -14.81 0.47 9.60
N ARG A 155 -14.26 1.06 10.68
CA ARG A 155 -13.59 0.32 11.77
C ARG A 155 -12.45 -0.57 11.29
N LEU A 156 -11.56 -0.05 10.46
CA LEU A 156 -10.56 -0.81 9.68
C LEU A 156 -9.31 -1.25 10.48
N ASN A 157 -9.24 -1.05 11.79
CA ASN A 157 -8.04 -1.33 12.59
C ASN A 157 -7.62 -2.81 12.60
N TRP A 158 -8.51 -3.72 12.24
CA TRP A 158 -8.26 -5.16 12.13
C TRP A 158 -7.60 -5.56 10.80
N VAL A 159 -7.71 -4.73 9.75
CA VAL A 159 -7.22 -5.02 8.39
C VAL A 159 -5.74 -5.42 8.36
N PRO A 160 -4.80 -4.71 9.05
CA PRO A 160 -3.40 -5.12 9.02
C PRO A 160 -3.15 -6.52 9.59
N VAL A 161 -3.92 -6.92 10.61
CA VAL A 161 -3.79 -8.25 11.23
C VAL A 161 -4.30 -9.32 10.28
N VAL A 162 -5.45 -9.11 9.66
CA VAL A 162 -6.01 -10.04 8.67
C VAL A 162 -5.10 -10.15 7.44
N PHE A 163 -4.57 -9.03 6.96
CA PHE A 163 -3.63 -9.05 5.83
C PHE A 163 -2.33 -9.79 6.20
N LEU A 164 -1.85 -9.66 7.46
CA LEU A 164 -0.71 -10.42 7.95
C LEU A 164 -0.98 -11.93 7.85
N PHE A 165 -2.04 -12.41 8.49
CA PHE A 165 -2.34 -13.83 8.53
C PHE A 165 -2.78 -14.39 7.17
N GLY A 166 -3.48 -13.62 6.34
CA GLY A 166 -3.87 -14.01 4.98
C GLY A 166 -2.69 -14.14 4.02
N ALA A 167 -1.60 -13.39 4.24
CA ALA A 167 -0.41 -13.48 3.42
C ALA A 167 0.53 -14.64 3.81
N LEU A 168 0.49 -15.12 5.06
CA LEU A 168 1.40 -16.18 5.51
C LEU A 168 1.32 -17.47 4.68
N PRO A 169 0.14 -18.02 4.31
CA PRO A 169 0.08 -19.18 3.43
C PRO A 169 0.69 -18.93 2.05
N VAL A 170 0.50 -17.72 1.48
CA VAL A 170 1.11 -17.29 0.21
C VAL A 170 2.64 -17.30 0.34
N PHE A 171 3.17 -16.82 1.46
CA PHE A 171 4.62 -16.77 1.72
C PHE A 171 5.19 -18.16 1.98
N TRP A 172 4.47 -19.00 2.71
CA TRP A 172 4.87 -20.38 2.93
C TRP A 172 4.96 -21.15 1.61
N LEU A 173 3.95 -21.04 0.73
CA LEU A 173 3.99 -21.64 -0.60
C LEU A 173 5.17 -21.08 -1.42
N GLY A 174 5.42 -19.77 -1.36
CA GLY A 174 6.56 -19.14 -2.00
C GLY A 174 7.89 -19.71 -1.50
N LEU A 175 8.05 -19.91 -0.20
CA LEU A 175 9.24 -20.52 0.39
C LEU A 175 9.42 -21.98 -0.06
N GLN A 176 8.34 -22.80 -0.06
CA GLN A 176 8.40 -24.18 -0.53
C GLN A 176 8.83 -24.22 -2.01
N ASN A 177 8.23 -23.39 -2.85
CA ASN A 177 8.58 -23.32 -4.27
C ASN A 177 10.04 -22.84 -4.48
N PHE A 178 10.51 -21.85 -3.70
CA PHE A 178 11.89 -21.38 -3.73
C PHE A 178 12.89 -22.51 -3.40
N LEU A 179 12.56 -23.35 -2.42
CA LEU A 179 13.35 -24.53 -2.02
C LEU A 179 13.17 -25.74 -2.96
N GLY A 180 12.52 -25.57 -4.12
CA GLY A 180 12.35 -26.62 -5.12
C GLY A 180 11.19 -27.59 -4.87
N LYS A 181 10.38 -27.36 -3.84
CA LYS A 181 9.21 -28.19 -3.50
C LYS A 181 7.95 -27.66 -4.19
N ASP A 182 7.04 -28.54 -4.57
CA ASP A 182 5.76 -28.22 -5.22
C ASP A 182 4.57 -28.83 -4.46
N PRO A 183 4.23 -28.30 -3.27
CA PRO A 183 3.19 -28.91 -2.43
C PRO A 183 1.79 -28.91 -3.04
N LEU A 184 1.53 -28.06 -4.04
CA LEU A 184 0.24 -27.97 -4.74
C LEU A 184 0.25 -28.66 -6.12
N GLY A 185 1.40 -29.16 -6.58
CA GLY A 185 1.53 -29.82 -7.87
C GLY A 185 1.32 -28.90 -9.08
N PHE A 186 1.59 -27.58 -8.94
CA PHE A 186 1.39 -26.62 -10.03
C PHE A 186 2.41 -26.81 -11.14
N TYR A 187 3.65 -27.17 -10.80
CA TYR A 187 4.73 -27.32 -11.77
C TYR A 187 4.50 -28.48 -12.74
N ALA A 188 3.93 -29.59 -12.24
CA ALA A 188 3.62 -30.74 -13.07
C ALA A 188 2.50 -30.47 -14.11
N LYS A 189 1.68 -29.44 -13.86
CA LYS A 189 0.51 -29.09 -14.68
C LYS A 189 0.70 -27.85 -15.53
N SER A 190 1.88 -27.20 -15.46
CA SER A 190 2.16 -25.92 -16.14
C SER A 190 3.27 -26.08 -17.17
N SER A 191 3.26 -25.23 -18.19
CA SER A 191 4.31 -25.22 -19.21
C SER A 191 5.68 -24.82 -18.63
N ALA A 192 6.77 -25.29 -19.27
CA ALA A 192 8.14 -25.09 -18.81
C ALA A 192 8.50 -23.60 -18.63
N HIS A 193 7.89 -22.71 -19.41
CA HIS A 193 8.09 -21.25 -19.29
C HIS A 193 7.60 -20.73 -17.94
N PHE A 194 6.37 -21.05 -17.56
CA PHE A 194 5.79 -20.59 -16.28
C PHE A 194 6.44 -21.29 -15.08
N VAL A 195 6.82 -22.57 -15.21
CA VAL A 195 7.54 -23.29 -14.16
C VAL A 195 8.85 -22.59 -13.78
N LYS A 196 9.54 -21.96 -14.75
CA LYS A 196 10.81 -21.25 -14.50
C LYS A 196 10.62 -19.89 -13.84
N THR A 197 9.47 -19.25 -14.01
CA THR A 197 9.25 -17.84 -13.65
C THR A 197 8.20 -17.61 -12.57
N CYS A 198 7.43 -18.65 -12.20
CA CYS A 198 6.31 -18.53 -11.28
C CYS A 198 6.60 -19.16 -9.92
N ILE A 199 5.97 -18.57 -8.88
CA ILE A 199 6.13 -18.91 -7.48
C ILE A 199 4.81 -18.68 -6.74
N SER A 200 4.51 -19.50 -5.75
CA SER A 200 3.31 -19.40 -4.91
C SER A 200 2.01 -19.44 -5.76
N THR A 201 0.93 -18.92 -5.22
CA THR A 201 -0.36 -18.75 -5.91
C THR A 201 -0.52 -17.37 -6.58
N ILE A 202 0.55 -16.57 -6.58
CA ILE A 202 0.59 -15.25 -7.27
C ILE A 202 1.15 -15.37 -8.68
N GLY A 203 1.97 -16.38 -8.95
CA GLY A 203 2.58 -16.59 -10.27
C GLY A 203 3.94 -15.92 -10.41
N ASN A 204 4.14 -15.12 -11.45
CA ASN A 204 5.45 -14.54 -11.76
C ASN A 204 6.11 -13.87 -10.54
N TRP A 205 7.42 -14.10 -10.35
CA TRP A 205 8.19 -13.55 -9.22
C TRP A 205 8.12 -12.02 -9.07
N ASN A 206 7.97 -11.26 -10.16
CA ASN A 206 7.80 -9.80 -10.08
C ASN A 206 6.43 -9.44 -9.51
N PHE A 207 5.38 -10.19 -9.84
CA PHE A 207 4.03 -10.00 -9.29
C PHE A 207 3.98 -10.40 -7.82
N TYR A 208 4.63 -11.53 -7.50
CA TYR A 208 4.81 -11.95 -6.11
C TYR A 208 5.53 -10.86 -5.28
N ALA A 209 6.61 -10.28 -5.81
CA ALA A 209 7.31 -9.18 -5.17
C ALA A 209 6.42 -7.94 -4.98
N SER A 210 5.50 -7.61 -5.93
CA SER A 210 4.52 -6.53 -5.75
C SER A 210 3.58 -6.77 -4.57
N PHE A 211 3.05 -7.98 -4.45
CA PHE A 211 2.21 -8.37 -3.32
C PHE A 211 2.97 -8.23 -2.00
N VAL A 212 4.20 -8.75 -1.94
CA VAL A 212 5.08 -8.67 -0.76
C VAL A 212 5.42 -7.23 -0.41
N CYS A 213 5.66 -6.35 -1.39
CA CYS A 213 5.95 -4.94 -1.16
C CYS A 213 4.76 -4.20 -0.52
N MET A 214 3.55 -4.42 -1.00
CA MET A 214 2.34 -3.86 -0.38
C MET A 214 2.17 -4.35 1.06
N TYR A 215 2.38 -5.63 1.29
CA TYR A 215 2.33 -6.21 2.62
C TYR A 215 3.40 -5.60 3.55
N LEU A 216 4.67 -5.57 3.14
CA LEU A 216 5.76 -4.97 3.91
C LEU A 216 5.48 -3.51 4.25
N ALA A 217 4.94 -2.74 3.31
CA ALA A 217 4.59 -1.34 3.54
C ALA A 217 3.56 -1.19 4.66
N VAL A 218 2.51 -2.05 4.68
CA VAL A 218 1.53 -2.06 5.78
C VAL A 218 2.21 -2.42 7.10
N MET A 219 3.01 -3.50 7.13
CA MET A 219 3.68 -3.96 8.36
C MET A 219 4.67 -2.93 8.90
N CYS A 220 5.50 -2.33 8.04
CA CYS A 220 6.46 -1.28 8.41
C CYS A 220 5.76 -0.03 8.97
N GLY A 221 4.68 0.43 8.32
CA GLY A 221 3.91 1.58 8.78
C GLY A 221 3.24 1.35 10.15
N MET A 222 2.70 0.15 10.35
CA MET A 222 2.11 -0.27 11.63
C MET A 222 3.17 -0.43 12.72
N LEU A 223 4.34 -1.03 12.40
CA LEU A 223 5.47 -1.19 13.30
C LEU A 223 5.98 0.18 13.76
N LEU A 224 6.26 1.10 12.82
CA LEU A 224 6.78 2.44 13.11
C LEU A 224 5.96 3.18 14.17
N LYS A 225 4.63 3.07 14.11
CA LYS A 225 3.69 3.76 15.02
C LYS A 225 3.20 2.90 16.18
N SER A 226 3.75 1.72 16.39
CA SER A 226 3.41 0.86 17.54
C SER A 226 3.85 1.48 18.86
N ARG A 227 2.99 1.35 19.89
CA ARG A 227 3.26 1.90 21.23
C ARG A 227 3.37 0.83 22.32
N LYS A 228 2.77 -0.35 22.08
CA LYS A 228 2.74 -1.48 23.01
C LYS A 228 3.61 -2.61 22.50
N THR A 229 4.14 -3.46 23.37
CA THR A 229 5.04 -4.56 23.02
C THR A 229 4.37 -5.57 22.08
N ALA A 230 3.15 -6.05 22.40
CA ALA A 230 2.49 -7.06 21.59
C ALA A 230 2.26 -6.63 20.13
N PRO A 231 1.74 -5.44 19.80
CA PRO A 231 1.71 -4.96 18.41
C PRO A 231 3.09 -4.79 17.77
N THR A 232 4.12 -4.40 18.54
CA THR A 232 5.49 -4.27 18.01
C THR A 232 6.03 -5.64 17.59
N LEU A 233 5.85 -6.67 18.41
CA LEU A 233 6.26 -8.04 18.09
C LEU A 233 5.46 -8.58 16.91
N LEU A 234 4.14 -8.38 16.88
CA LEU A 234 3.27 -8.84 15.79
C LEU A 234 3.68 -8.24 14.44
N TYR A 235 3.84 -6.91 14.36
CA TYR A 235 4.22 -6.26 13.11
C TYR A 235 5.70 -6.46 12.77
N GLY A 236 6.57 -6.64 13.78
CA GLY A 236 7.95 -7.09 13.57
C GLY A 236 8.01 -8.48 12.94
N PHE A 237 7.23 -9.43 13.43
CA PHE A 237 7.06 -10.74 12.79
C PHE A 237 6.54 -10.60 11.34
N GLY A 238 5.60 -9.67 11.10
CA GLY A 238 5.13 -9.35 9.77
C GLY A 238 6.24 -8.84 8.86
N VAL A 239 7.11 -7.94 9.35
CA VAL A 239 8.27 -7.47 8.58
C VAL A 239 9.25 -8.61 8.29
N PHE A 240 9.53 -9.46 9.27
CA PHE A 240 10.44 -10.60 9.12
C PHE A 240 9.92 -11.60 8.08
N SER A 241 8.66 -12.04 8.20
CA SER A 241 8.04 -13.00 7.26
C SER A 241 7.94 -12.42 5.83
N GLY A 242 7.57 -11.15 5.68
CA GLY A 242 7.57 -10.46 4.40
C GLY A 242 8.98 -10.31 3.79
N SER A 243 10.02 -10.13 4.63
CA SER A 243 11.41 -10.10 4.17
C SER A 243 11.88 -11.45 3.64
N ILE A 244 11.51 -12.57 4.30
CA ILE A 244 11.74 -13.92 3.76
C ILE A 244 11.05 -14.07 2.39
N ALA A 245 9.78 -13.67 2.30
CA ALA A 245 9.03 -13.75 1.07
C ALA A 245 9.66 -12.91 -0.06
N LEU A 246 10.14 -11.70 0.24
CA LEU A 246 10.83 -10.84 -0.73
C LEU A 246 12.10 -11.49 -1.28
N ILE A 247 12.89 -12.13 -0.42
CA ILE A 247 14.09 -12.88 -0.80
C ILE A 247 13.72 -14.06 -1.70
N CYS A 248 12.67 -14.83 -1.37
CA CYS A 248 12.18 -15.93 -2.19
C CYS A 248 11.76 -15.48 -3.59
N GLY A 249 11.17 -14.30 -3.73
CA GLY A 249 10.82 -13.70 -5.03
C GLY A 249 12.04 -13.35 -5.89
N SER A 250 13.20 -13.11 -5.27
CA SER A 250 14.49 -12.78 -5.94
C SER A 250 14.35 -11.72 -7.05
N SER A 251 13.46 -10.75 -6.87
CA SER A 251 13.13 -9.69 -7.83
C SER A 251 13.71 -8.35 -7.41
N ASP A 252 14.60 -7.77 -8.25
CA ASP A 252 15.17 -6.46 -7.99
C ASP A 252 14.10 -5.35 -7.90
N SER A 253 13.01 -5.46 -8.67
CA SER A 253 11.90 -4.49 -8.60
C SER A 253 11.22 -4.45 -7.23
N GLY A 254 11.19 -5.58 -6.51
CA GLY A 254 10.69 -5.63 -5.13
C GLY A 254 11.57 -4.82 -4.17
N PHE A 255 12.88 -4.89 -4.33
CA PHE A 255 13.79 -4.09 -3.51
C PHE A 255 13.73 -2.59 -3.82
N VAL A 256 13.37 -2.19 -5.05
CA VAL A 256 13.06 -0.79 -5.37
C VAL A 256 11.84 -0.32 -4.57
N GLY A 257 10.77 -1.13 -4.51
CA GLY A 257 9.62 -0.84 -3.66
C GLY A 257 9.97 -0.72 -2.18
N LEU A 258 10.82 -1.62 -1.66
CA LEU A 258 11.31 -1.56 -0.28
C LEU A 258 12.20 -0.32 -0.05
N ALA A 259 13.04 0.06 -1.00
CA ALA A 259 13.87 1.28 -0.92
C ALA A 259 13.00 2.53 -0.77
N ALA A 260 11.86 2.60 -1.47
CA ALA A 260 10.91 3.70 -1.30
C ALA A 260 10.41 3.83 0.16
N LEU A 261 10.22 2.70 0.88
CA LEU A 261 9.87 2.73 2.30
C LEU A 261 11.00 3.32 3.15
N PHE A 262 12.25 2.92 2.91
CA PHE A 262 13.40 3.47 3.63
C PHE A 262 13.57 4.98 3.42
N VAL A 263 13.24 5.46 2.22
CA VAL A 263 13.30 6.88 1.86
C VAL A 263 12.18 7.69 2.53
N ILE A 264 10.98 7.15 2.61
CA ILE A 264 9.78 7.89 3.05
C ILE A 264 9.54 7.79 4.56
N LEU A 265 9.83 6.66 5.20
CA LEU A 265 9.57 6.44 6.63
C LEU A 265 10.22 7.48 7.56
N PRO A 266 11.46 7.98 7.31
CA PRO A 266 12.10 8.99 8.17
C PRO A 266 11.28 10.27 8.34
N PHE A 267 10.46 10.67 7.36
CA PHE A 267 9.60 11.84 7.48
C PHE A 267 8.53 11.70 8.59
N PHE A 268 8.25 10.47 9.02
CA PHE A 268 7.26 10.17 10.05
C PHE A 268 7.86 9.81 11.40
N ILE A 269 9.19 9.85 11.53
CA ILE A 269 9.88 9.63 12.80
C ILE A 269 9.85 10.93 13.62
N CYS A 270 9.39 10.82 14.87
CA CYS A 270 9.26 11.97 15.78
C CYS A 270 9.99 11.78 17.11
N ASN A 271 10.44 10.56 17.46
CA ASN A 271 11.06 10.26 18.75
C ASN A 271 11.94 9.00 18.67
N TRP A 272 12.70 8.74 19.73
CA TRP A 272 13.64 7.62 19.81
C TRP A 272 13.00 6.25 19.62
N ARG A 273 11.78 6.02 20.12
CA ARG A 273 11.06 4.75 19.90
C ARG A 273 10.79 4.49 18.43
N GLN A 274 10.33 5.51 17.71
CA GLN A 274 10.05 5.37 16.28
C GLN A 274 11.33 5.19 15.47
N LEU A 275 12.44 5.81 15.90
CA LEU A 275 13.76 5.59 15.31
C LEU A 275 14.23 4.14 15.55
N ALA A 276 14.02 3.60 16.77
CA ALA A 276 14.28 2.18 17.04
C ALA A 276 13.46 1.26 16.13
N HIS A 277 12.16 1.53 15.99
CA HIS A 277 11.30 0.73 15.10
C HIS A 277 11.71 0.85 13.63
N TYR A 278 12.17 2.01 13.18
CA TYR A 278 12.72 2.18 11.85
C TYR A 278 13.99 1.35 11.65
N ALA A 279 14.93 1.38 12.60
CA ALA A 279 16.15 0.57 12.57
C ALA A 279 15.88 -0.95 12.69
N MET A 280 14.75 -1.36 13.30
CA MET A 280 14.31 -2.76 13.31
C MET A 280 14.00 -3.29 11.91
N ILE A 281 13.54 -2.47 10.98
CA ILE A 281 13.16 -2.91 9.63
C ILE A 281 14.37 -3.52 8.90
N PRO A 282 15.51 -2.80 8.71
CA PRO A 282 16.69 -3.40 8.10
C PRO A 282 17.29 -4.52 8.96
N ALA A 283 17.25 -4.44 10.31
CA ALA A 283 17.71 -5.54 11.16
C ALA A 283 16.93 -6.85 10.86
N LEU A 284 15.59 -6.77 10.76
CA LEU A 284 14.75 -7.92 10.43
C LEU A 284 14.96 -8.40 8.99
N LEU A 285 15.24 -7.51 8.04
CA LEU A 285 15.59 -7.87 6.66
C LEU A 285 16.91 -8.66 6.60
N PHE A 286 17.96 -8.18 7.28
CA PHE A 286 19.24 -8.90 7.33
C PHE A 286 19.12 -10.21 8.11
N LEU A 287 18.35 -10.24 9.20
CA LEU A 287 18.05 -11.47 9.94
C LEU A 287 17.33 -12.49 9.05
N ALA A 288 16.34 -12.06 8.26
CA ALA A 288 15.65 -12.91 7.29
C ALA A 288 16.63 -13.46 6.22
N GLY A 289 17.56 -12.62 5.74
CA GLY A 289 18.61 -13.05 4.83
C GLY A 289 19.48 -14.17 5.41
N LYS A 290 19.90 -14.04 6.67
CA LYS A 290 20.69 -15.07 7.35
C LYS A 290 19.88 -16.33 7.66
N ALA A 291 18.62 -16.20 8.07
CA ALA A 291 17.72 -17.34 8.23
C ALA A 291 17.55 -18.12 6.91
N MET A 292 17.37 -17.41 5.79
CA MET A 292 17.28 -18.02 4.47
C MET A 292 18.59 -18.71 4.04
N HIS A 293 19.74 -18.13 4.37
CA HIS A 293 21.04 -18.79 4.12
C HIS A 293 21.10 -20.17 4.78
N PHE A 294 20.75 -20.30 6.06
CA PHE A 294 20.72 -21.56 6.78
C PHE A 294 19.64 -22.53 6.26
N MET A 295 18.46 -22.00 5.88
CA MET A 295 17.40 -22.84 5.29
C MET A 295 17.83 -23.45 3.96
N VAL A 296 18.50 -22.68 3.10
CA VAL A 296 19.02 -23.18 1.82
C VAL A 296 20.17 -24.18 2.05
N ALA A 297 21.08 -23.90 2.98
CA ALA A 297 22.14 -24.84 3.34
C ALA A 297 21.57 -26.17 3.84
N GLY A 298 20.55 -26.14 4.71
CA GLY A 298 19.83 -27.32 5.20
C GLY A 298 19.04 -28.07 4.12
N ASN A 299 18.73 -27.42 2.99
CA ASN A 299 18.12 -28.02 1.80
C ASN A 299 19.14 -28.49 0.74
N GLY A 300 20.38 -28.72 1.16
CA GLY A 300 21.46 -29.17 0.26
C GLY A 300 21.97 -28.10 -0.71
N GLY A 301 21.75 -26.81 -0.41
CA GLY A 301 22.17 -25.69 -1.26
C GLY A 301 21.29 -25.47 -2.50
N VAL A 302 20.20 -26.22 -2.64
CA VAL A 302 19.36 -26.17 -3.85
C VAL A 302 18.29 -25.10 -3.72
N THR A 303 18.23 -24.23 -4.74
CA THR A 303 17.11 -23.30 -4.93
C THR A 303 16.58 -23.42 -6.35
N LYS A 304 15.27 -23.41 -6.52
CA LYS A 304 14.65 -23.47 -7.85
C LYS A 304 14.70 -22.09 -8.54
N ILE A 305 14.45 -21.03 -7.77
CA ILE A 305 14.53 -19.67 -8.28
C ILE A 305 15.97 -19.19 -8.08
N PRO A 306 16.66 -18.76 -9.15
CA PRO A 306 18.04 -18.32 -9.04
C PRO A 306 18.11 -17.06 -8.16
N LEU A 307 19.00 -17.08 -7.19
CA LEU A 307 19.32 -15.90 -6.38
C LEU A 307 19.97 -14.82 -7.24
N ARG A 308 19.41 -13.64 -7.23
CA ARG A 308 19.85 -12.49 -8.02
C ARG A 308 20.04 -11.26 -7.14
N GLY A 309 20.86 -10.32 -7.62
CA GLY A 309 20.99 -8.98 -7.09
C GLY A 309 21.09 -8.93 -5.56
N PHE A 310 20.20 -8.17 -4.97
CA PHE A 310 20.20 -7.89 -3.54
C PHE A 310 19.83 -9.11 -2.67
N SER A 311 18.97 -10.01 -3.17
CA SER A 311 18.64 -11.27 -2.46
C SER A 311 19.87 -12.12 -2.19
N LYS A 312 20.76 -12.26 -3.20
CA LYS A 312 22.04 -12.97 -3.06
C LYS A 312 22.94 -12.31 -2.03
N MET A 313 23.07 -10.98 -2.10
CA MET A 313 23.88 -10.21 -1.15
C MET A 313 23.38 -10.37 0.30
N LEU A 314 22.08 -10.31 0.55
CA LEU A 314 21.50 -10.49 1.89
C LEU A 314 21.80 -11.86 2.48
N MET A 315 21.78 -12.91 1.65
CA MET A 315 22.00 -14.28 2.12
C MET A 315 23.49 -14.60 2.29
N GLU A 316 24.31 -14.34 1.28
CA GLU A 316 25.68 -14.88 1.18
C GLU A 316 26.74 -13.93 1.75
N SER A 317 26.53 -12.60 1.73
CA SER A 317 27.57 -11.64 2.12
C SER A 317 27.87 -11.66 3.62
N ILE A 318 29.15 -11.72 3.99
CA ILE A 318 29.64 -11.54 5.37
C ILE A 318 29.23 -10.15 5.90
N ALA A 319 29.24 -9.12 5.04
CA ALA A 319 28.80 -7.77 5.42
C ALA A 319 27.36 -7.76 5.96
N GLY A 320 26.52 -8.71 5.57
CA GLY A 320 25.17 -8.84 6.12
C GLY A 320 25.13 -9.07 7.64
N TRP A 321 26.11 -9.78 8.21
CA TRP A 321 26.23 -9.95 9.66
C TRP A 321 26.62 -8.65 10.35
N VAL A 322 27.54 -7.89 9.75
CA VAL A 322 27.96 -6.59 10.26
C VAL A 322 26.77 -5.62 10.25
N PHE A 323 26.02 -5.54 9.16
CA PHE A 323 24.83 -4.69 9.07
C PHE A 323 23.75 -5.11 10.08
N LEU A 324 23.52 -6.42 10.27
CA LEU A 324 22.61 -6.91 11.30
C LEU A 324 23.03 -6.46 12.70
N ALA A 325 24.31 -6.62 13.03
CA ALA A 325 24.84 -6.20 14.34
C ALA A 325 24.74 -4.68 14.54
N VAL A 326 25.09 -3.87 13.54
CA VAL A 326 24.98 -2.41 13.58
C VAL A 326 23.52 -1.98 13.75
N CYS A 327 22.60 -2.50 12.94
CA CYS A 327 21.18 -2.16 13.05
C CYS A 327 20.61 -2.56 14.42
N THR A 328 20.97 -3.74 14.93
CA THR A 328 20.55 -4.20 16.26
C THR A 328 21.13 -3.30 17.36
N GLY A 329 22.38 -2.89 17.26
CA GLY A 329 23.01 -1.92 18.17
C GLY A 329 22.27 -0.59 18.17
N ILE A 330 21.89 -0.07 16.99
CA ILE A 330 21.08 1.16 16.88
C ILE A 330 19.71 0.98 17.55
N VAL A 331 19.04 -0.16 17.36
CA VAL A 331 17.75 -0.45 18.03
C VAL A 331 17.91 -0.38 19.54
N VAL A 332 18.90 -1.10 20.11
CA VAL A 332 19.15 -1.12 21.55
C VAL A 332 19.47 0.28 22.06
N PHE A 333 20.37 0.99 21.40
CA PHE A 333 20.75 2.36 21.76
C PHE A 333 19.53 3.31 21.77
N CYS A 334 18.71 3.29 20.74
CA CYS A 334 17.50 4.12 20.66
C CYS A 334 16.47 3.75 21.72
N LEU A 335 16.33 2.46 22.09
CA LEU A 335 15.42 2.04 23.16
C LEU A 335 15.92 2.48 24.54
N ILE A 336 17.24 2.45 24.77
CA ILE A 336 17.86 3.00 26.00
C ILE A 336 17.62 4.50 26.08
N LEU A 337 17.88 5.25 25.00
CA LEU A 337 17.63 6.68 24.94
C LEU A 337 16.15 7.01 25.16
N HIS A 338 15.25 6.20 24.61
CA HIS A 338 13.81 6.37 24.85
C HIS A 338 13.42 6.19 26.33
N LYS A 339 14.09 5.28 27.07
CA LYS A 339 13.86 5.12 28.52
C LYS A 339 14.42 6.30 29.32
N ILE A 340 15.60 6.81 28.96
CA ILE A 340 16.26 7.91 29.65
C ILE A 340 15.59 9.25 29.36
N LYS A 341 15.20 9.47 28.12
CA LYS A 341 14.61 10.74 27.62
C LYS A 341 13.34 10.46 26.83
N PRO A 342 12.22 10.09 27.48
CA PRO A 342 10.97 9.67 26.78
C PRO A 342 10.30 10.81 26.03
N ASP A 343 10.45 12.06 26.48
CA ASP A 343 9.74 13.24 25.97
C ASP A 343 10.45 13.95 24.82
N VAL A 344 11.60 13.43 24.38
CA VAL A 344 12.33 14.03 23.25
C VAL A 344 11.51 13.90 21.98
N SER A 345 11.25 15.06 21.38
CA SER A 345 10.65 15.20 20.05
C SER A 345 11.70 15.68 19.05
N PHE A 346 11.82 14.98 17.92
CA PHE A 346 12.77 15.36 16.88
C PHE A 346 12.31 16.62 16.15
N PRO A 347 13.21 17.61 15.93
CA PRO A 347 12.86 18.85 15.27
C PRO A 347 12.52 18.63 13.79
N VAL A 348 11.66 19.48 13.25
CA VAL A 348 11.25 19.45 11.83
C VAL A 348 12.46 19.63 10.91
N ALA A 349 13.50 20.35 11.37
CA ALA A 349 14.74 20.56 10.61
C ALA A 349 15.38 19.25 10.13
N LEU A 350 15.36 18.17 10.91
CA LEU A 350 15.88 16.87 10.48
C LEU A 350 15.12 16.30 9.27
N LYS A 351 13.82 16.52 9.20
CA LYS A 351 13.00 16.09 8.06
C LYS A 351 13.29 16.92 6.81
N VAL A 352 13.53 18.23 7.00
CA VAL A 352 13.91 19.13 5.91
C VAL A 352 15.29 18.73 5.38
N ILE A 353 16.29 18.54 6.26
CA ILE A 353 17.63 18.09 5.88
C ILE A 353 17.53 16.78 5.10
N TRP A 354 16.78 15.79 5.62
CA TRP A 354 16.58 14.53 4.92
C TRP A 354 15.97 14.73 3.53
N GLY A 355 14.96 15.59 3.40
CA GLY A 355 14.33 15.93 2.12
C GLY A 355 15.31 16.57 1.13
N VAL A 356 16.15 17.49 1.60
CA VAL A 356 17.18 18.14 0.76
C VAL A 356 18.22 17.13 0.29
N VAL A 357 18.71 16.26 1.19
CA VAL A 357 19.65 15.19 0.83
C VAL A 357 19.06 14.26 -0.23
N LEU A 358 17.81 13.85 -0.06
CA LEU A 358 17.13 12.99 -1.04
C LEU A 358 16.96 13.67 -2.40
N ALA A 359 16.55 14.95 -2.38
CA ALA A 359 16.40 15.73 -3.61
C ALA A 359 17.74 15.87 -4.34
N ALA A 360 18.83 16.17 -3.61
CA ALA A 360 20.17 16.26 -4.15
C ALA A 360 20.67 14.92 -4.72
N CYS A 361 20.48 13.81 -3.99
CA CYS A 361 20.85 12.47 -4.46
C CYS A 361 20.07 12.07 -5.72
N THR A 362 18.74 12.31 -5.73
CA THR A 362 17.89 12.02 -6.89
C THR A 362 18.32 12.83 -8.10
N PHE A 363 18.58 14.13 -7.92
CA PHE A 363 19.06 15.01 -8.98
C PHE A 363 20.42 14.55 -9.52
N ALA A 364 21.35 14.20 -8.63
CA ALA A 364 22.68 13.68 -9.04
C ALA A 364 22.57 12.40 -9.86
N VAL A 365 21.69 11.46 -9.46
CA VAL A 365 21.45 10.22 -10.23
C VAL A 365 20.85 10.52 -11.59
N LEU A 366 19.86 11.42 -11.67
CA LEU A 366 19.24 11.83 -12.94
C LEU A 366 20.26 12.50 -13.87
N LEU A 367 21.09 13.39 -13.34
CA LEU A 367 22.20 14.02 -14.11
C LEU A 367 23.18 12.96 -14.60
N ALA A 368 23.56 12.00 -13.77
CA ALA A 368 24.47 10.92 -14.17
C ALA A 368 23.86 10.07 -15.30
N VAL A 369 22.57 9.72 -15.20
CA VAL A 369 21.87 8.98 -16.27
C VAL A 369 21.86 9.78 -17.57
N VAL A 370 21.54 11.08 -17.54
CA VAL A 370 21.55 11.94 -18.72
C VAL A 370 22.97 12.05 -19.28
N TYR A 371 23.96 12.32 -18.44
CA TYR A 371 25.36 12.47 -18.85
C TYR A 371 25.90 11.22 -19.55
N PHE A 372 25.73 10.05 -18.94
CA PHE A 372 26.24 8.78 -19.50
C PHE A 372 25.35 8.20 -20.62
N SER A 373 24.15 8.71 -20.82
CA SER A 373 23.29 8.28 -21.92
C SER A 373 23.42 9.17 -23.16
N ALA A 374 23.60 10.49 -22.98
CA ALA A 374 23.54 11.46 -24.09
C ALA A 374 24.88 12.14 -24.35
N ILE A 375 25.69 12.44 -23.31
CA ILE A 375 26.93 13.24 -23.45
C ILE A 375 28.17 12.34 -23.57
N ASN A 376 28.30 11.36 -22.66
CA ASN A 376 29.46 10.44 -22.65
C ASN A 376 28.98 8.98 -22.73
N ALA A 377 28.37 8.64 -23.85
CA ALA A 377 27.76 7.32 -24.07
C ALA A 377 28.81 6.18 -24.22
N THR A 378 30.09 6.50 -24.37
CA THR A 378 31.18 5.51 -24.53
C THR A 378 32.00 5.28 -23.26
N ALA A 379 31.72 6.00 -22.17
CA ALA A 379 32.47 5.86 -20.92
C ALA A 379 32.41 4.41 -20.38
N PRO A 380 33.54 3.84 -19.91
CA PRO A 380 33.59 2.51 -19.36
C PRO A 380 32.99 2.52 -17.93
N LEU A 381 31.72 2.13 -17.79
CA LEU A 381 30.98 2.13 -16.51
C LEU A 381 31.01 0.79 -15.78
N GLY A 382 31.52 -0.27 -16.42
CA GLY A 382 31.53 -1.62 -15.86
C GLY A 382 30.11 -2.05 -15.40
N ASN A 383 29.99 -2.51 -14.17
CA ASN A 383 28.69 -2.96 -13.60
C ASN A 383 27.65 -1.87 -13.44
N LEU A 384 28.02 -0.59 -13.49
CA LEU A 384 27.08 0.53 -13.38
C LEU A 384 26.39 0.87 -14.71
N GLU A 385 26.88 0.35 -15.83
CA GLU A 385 26.34 0.62 -17.16
C GLU A 385 24.83 0.33 -17.24
N LYS A 386 24.41 -0.83 -16.74
CA LYS A 386 23.00 -1.26 -16.73
C LYS A 386 22.06 -0.35 -15.92
N TYR A 387 22.60 0.56 -15.11
CA TYR A 387 21.81 1.51 -14.30
C TYR A 387 21.92 2.95 -14.81
N LEU A 388 23.10 3.37 -15.27
CA LEU A 388 23.38 4.76 -15.61
C LEU A 388 23.30 5.06 -17.11
N ARG A 389 23.41 4.05 -18.00
CA ARG A 389 23.28 4.27 -19.44
C ARG A 389 21.91 3.82 -19.93
N PHE A 390 21.02 4.78 -20.21
CA PHE A 390 19.69 4.49 -20.73
C PHE A 390 19.77 4.14 -22.23
N ASN A 391 19.66 2.86 -22.53
CA ASN A 391 19.66 2.29 -23.89
C ASN A 391 18.73 1.08 -23.96
N ASP A 392 18.70 0.36 -25.09
CA ASP A 392 17.85 -0.81 -25.29
C ASP A 392 18.08 -1.94 -24.26
N HIS A 393 19.27 -2.07 -23.69
CA HIS A 393 19.61 -3.07 -22.68
C HIS A 393 19.33 -2.61 -21.24
N TRP A 394 19.00 -1.33 -21.03
CA TRP A 394 18.77 -0.77 -19.70
C TRP A 394 17.69 -1.52 -18.91
N GLY A 395 17.94 -1.74 -17.63
CA GLY A 395 16.93 -2.33 -16.73
C GLY A 395 16.47 -3.72 -17.15
N SER A 396 17.36 -4.58 -17.63
CA SER A 396 17.04 -5.91 -18.20
C SER A 396 16.12 -5.79 -19.43
N THR A 397 16.56 -5.00 -20.40
CA THR A 397 15.89 -4.75 -21.70
C THR A 397 14.59 -3.91 -21.64
N ARG A 398 14.22 -3.38 -20.46
CA ARG A 398 13.05 -2.46 -20.34
C ARG A 398 13.25 -1.17 -21.14
N GLY A 399 14.50 -0.68 -21.26
CA GLY A 399 14.81 0.49 -22.08
C GLY A 399 14.31 0.35 -23.52
N PHE A 400 14.43 -0.85 -24.11
CA PHE A 400 13.87 -1.14 -25.42
C PHE A 400 12.36 -0.86 -25.47
N ALA A 401 11.58 -1.44 -24.56
CA ALA A 401 10.14 -1.27 -24.53
C ALA A 401 9.73 0.18 -24.28
N TRP A 402 10.43 0.89 -23.38
CA TRP A 402 10.13 2.29 -23.05
C TRP A 402 10.39 3.24 -24.21
N ILE A 403 11.54 3.09 -24.90
CA ILE A 403 11.90 3.91 -26.06
C ILE A 403 10.87 3.72 -27.19
N ARG A 404 10.45 2.47 -27.43
CA ARG A 404 9.46 2.17 -28.49
C ARG A 404 8.09 2.66 -28.10
N ALA A 405 7.65 2.50 -26.85
CA ALA A 405 6.38 3.05 -26.35
C ALA A 405 6.30 4.57 -26.56
N LEU A 406 7.36 5.29 -26.20
CA LEU A 406 7.41 6.74 -26.41
C LEU A 406 7.42 7.13 -27.88
N ARG A 407 8.09 6.34 -28.74
CA ARG A 407 8.11 6.55 -30.19
C ARG A 407 6.71 6.33 -30.79
N GLU A 408 6.01 5.25 -30.43
CA GLU A 408 4.64 5.02 -30.87
C GLU A 408 3.70 6.15 -30.43
N TYR A 409 3.78 6.55 -29.16
CA TYR A 409 2.99 7.65 -28.62
C TYR A 409 3.26 8.99 -29.34
N ALA A 410 4.51 9.29 -29.69
CA ALA A 410 4.85 10.49 -30.44
C ALA A 410 4.19 10.54 -31.82
N GLY A 411 4.04 9.37 -32.47
CA GLY A 411 3.38 9.22 -33.78
C GLY A 411 1.84 9.22 -33.74
N TYR A 412 1.21 9.22 -32.57
CA TYR A 412 -0.23 9.21 -32.43
C TYR A 412 -0.88 10.50 -32.93
N ASP A 413 -2.09 10.40 -33.45
CA ASP A 413 -2.98 11.53 -33.67
C ASP A 413 -3.44 12.16 -32.34
N THR A 414 -4.18 13.26 -32.41
CA THR A 414 -4.63 14.00 -31.20
C THR A 414 -5.54 13.15 -30.31
N LEU A 415 -6.46 12.39 -30.88
CA LEU A 415 -7.40 11.55 -30.13
C LEU A 415 -6.67 10.40 -29.43
N GLN A 416 -5.77 9.73 -30.13
CA GLN A 416 -4.92 8.68 -29.60
C GLN A 416 -3.96 9.20 -28.51
N LYS A 417 -3.42 10.41 -28.66
CA LYS A 417 -2.60 11.06 -27.58
C LYS A 417 -3.40 11.29 -26.31
N LEU A 418 -4.67 11.67 -26.45
CA LEU A 418 -5.54 11.92 -25.30
C LEU A 418 -6.07 10.62 -24.67
N PHE A 419 -6.48 9.63 -25.49
CA PHE A 419 -7.21 8.46 -25.01
C PHE A 419 -6.57 7.10 -25.37
N GLY A 420 -5.45 7.07 -26.08
CA GLY A 420 -4.71 5.84 -26.39
C GLY A 420 -5.36 4.97 -27.47
N THR A 421 -5.02 3.68 -27.47
CA THR A 421 -5.42 2.69 -28.49
C THR A 421 -6.35 1.59 -27.97
N GLY A 422 -6.71 1.62 -26.71
CA GLY A 422 -7.49 0.59 -26.01
C GLY A 422 -6.72 -0.02 -24.84
N ALA A 423 -7.41 -0.26 -23.72
CA ALA A 423 -6.80 -0.87 -22.55
C ALA A 423 -6.18 -2.24 -22.92
N ASP A 424 -4.96 -2.49 -22.43
CA ASP A 424 -4.19 -3.75 -22.61
C ASP A 424 -3.80 -4.12 -24.07
N THR A 425 -3.94 -3.21 -25.05
CA THR A 425 -3.68 -3.48 -26.49
C THR A 425 -2.22 -3.28 -26.92
N ALA A 426 -1.28 -3.07 -25.99
CA ALA A 426 0.12 -2.74 -26.31
C ALA A 426 0.83 -3.78 -27.19
N LYS A 427 0.45 -5.07 -27.11
CA LYS A 427 1.04 -6.12 -27.95
C LYS A 427 0.85 -5.84 -29.44
N HIS A 428 -0.30 -5.26 -29.85
CA HIS A 428 -0.60 -4.91 -31.23
C HIS A 428 0.23 -3.74 -31.76
N LEU A 429 0.75 -2.91 -30.85
CA LEU A 429 1.70 -1.84 -31.20
C LEU A 429 3.10 -2.39 -31.42
N PHE A 430 3.51 -3.38 -30.62
CA PHE A 430 4.89 -3.86 -30.58
C PHE A 430 5.15 -5.03 -31.53
N MET A 431 4.28 -6.05 -31.54
CA MET A 431 4.52 -7.30 -32.26
C MET A 431 4.69 -7.09 -33.78
N PRO A 432 3.85 -6.34 -34.49
CA PRO A 432 3.99 -6.18 -35.94
C PRO A 432 5.25 -5.42 -36.35
N LYS A 433 5.68 -4.44 -35.52
CA LYS A 433 6.75 -3.50 -35.90
C LYS A 433 8.12 -3.91 -35.37
N TYR A 434 8.18 -4.54 -34.18
CA TYR A 434 9.43 -4.70 -33.45
C TYR A 434 9.81 -6.17 -33.18
N TYR A 435 9.04 -7.15 -33.62
CA TYR A 435 9.28 -8.57 -33.35
C TYR A 435 10.71 -9.01 -33.71
N THR A 436 11.18 -8.69 -34.93
CA THR A 436 12.54 -9.03 -35.37
C THR A 436 13.61 -8.38 -34.48
N ALA A 437 13.40 -7.14 -34.05
CA ALA A 437 14.32 -6.46 -33.15
C ALA A 437 14.32 -7.07 -31.74
N MET A 438 13.16 -7.51 -31.24
CA MET A 438 13.02 -8.25 -29.98
C MET A 438 13.79 -9.57 -30.00
N MET A 439 13.69 -10.32 -31.11
CA MET A 439 14.43 -11.56 -31.27
C MET A 439 15.96 -11.34 -31.26
N ARG A 440 16.45 -10.28 -31.90
CA ARG A 440 17.86 -9.90 -31.86
C ARG A 440 18.37 -9.47 -30.49
N LEU A 441 17.46 -8.95 -29.64
CA LEU A 441 17.78 -8.48 -28.28
C LEU A 441 17.90 -9.62 -27.24
N GLY A 442 17.82 -10.87 -27.65
CA GLY A 442 17.94 -12.05 -26.78
C GLY A 442 16.65 -12.81 -26.55
N ASN A 443 15.79 -12.90 -27.58
CA ASN A 443 14.48 -13.60 -27.55
C ASN A 443 13.52 -13.04 -26.49
N ALA A 444 13.59 -11.74 -26.23
CA ALA A 444 12.69 -11.06 -25.28
C ALA A 444 11.45 -10.56 -26.02
N VAL A 445 10.33 -11.27 -25.94
CA VAL A 445 9.04 -10.83 -26.50
C VAL A 445 8.36 -9.88 -25.53
N PHE A 446 8.16 -8.64 -25.98
CA PHE A 446 7.44 -7.62 -25.21
C PHE A 446 6.00 -7.48 -25.70
N GLU A 447 5.06 -7.98 -24.94
CA GLU A 447 3.62 -7.76 -25.16
C GLU A 447 3.06 -6.56 -24.40
N ASN A 448 3.91 -5.93 -23.58
CA ASN A 448 3.59 -4.75 -22.79
C ASN A 448 4.85 -3.90 -22.53
N VAL A 449 4.65 -2.71 -21.95
CA VAL A 449 5.72 -1.71 -21.78
C VAL A 449 6.63 -2.01 -20.58
N HIS A 450 6.26 -2.90 -19.67
CA HIS A 450 6.96 -3.12 -18.38
C HIS A 450 7.15 -1.84 -17.54
N ASN A 451 6.20 -0.92 -17.65
CA ASN A 451 6.04 0.30 -16.89
C ASN A 451 4.57 0.67 -16.92
N GLU A 452 3.90 0.65 -15.78
CA GLU A 452 2.45 0.90 -15.69
C GLU A 452 2.04 2.26 -16.25
N TYR A 453 2.85 3.27 -16.02
CA TYR A 453 2.54 4.64 -16.45
C TYR A 453 2.66 4.79 -17.96
N LEU A 454 3.74 4.27 -18.55
CA LEU A 454 3.91 4.26 -20.00
C LEU A 454 2.89 3.32 -20.67
N GLN A 455 2.53 2.21 -20.03
CA GLN A 455 1.46 1.33 -20.50
C GLN A 455 0.16 2.11 -20.62
N TYR A 456 -0.27 2.80 -19.55
CA TYR A 456 -1.48 3.62 -19.59
C TYR A 456 -1.36 4.80 -20.56
N LEU A 457 -0.18 5.40 -20.70
CA LEU A 457 0.03 6.47 -21.68
C LEU A 457 -0.26 6.01 -23.11
N VAL A 458 0.23 4.84 -23.52
CA VAL A 458 0.02 4.35 -24.88
C VAL A 458 -1.35 3.72 -25.09
N THR A 459 -1.95 3.13 -24.04
CA THR A 459 -3.21 2.37 -24.18
C THR A 459 -4.47 3.15 -23.83
N ILE A 460 -4.44 4.04 -22.83
CA ILE A 460 -5.59 4.89 -22.44
C ILE A 460 -5.25 6.39 -22.45
N GLY A 461 -4.11 6.75 -23.03
CA GLY A 461 -3.70 8.12 -23.33
C GLY A 461 -3.29 8.97 -22.14
N ALA A 462 -2.95 10.23 -22.42
CA ALA A 462 -2.51 11.19 -21.40
C ALA A 462 -3.60 11.47 -20.37
N VAL A 463 -4.88 11.48 -20.75
CA VAL A 463 -6.01 11.71 -19.84
C VAL A 463 -6.12 10.56 -18.82
N GLY A 464 -6.07 9.31 -19.31
CA GLY A 464 -6.12 8.14 -18.44
C GLY A 464 -4.90 8.03 -17.51
N MET A 465 -3.70 8.24 -18.04
CA MET A 465 -2.48 8.27 -17.23
C MET A 465 -2.55 9.36 -16.14
N THR A 466 -3.05 10.56 -16.47
CA THR A 466 -3.22 11.66 -15.51
C THR A 466 -4.23 11.29 -14.42
N GLY A 467 -5.36 10.66 -14.79
CA GLY A 467 -6.33 10.12 -13.84
C GLY A 467 -5.72 9.11 -12.88
N TYR A 468 -4.93 8.16 -13.38
CA TYR A 468 -4.26 7.15 -12.57
C TYR A 468 -3.21 7.73 -11.60
N ILE A 469 -2.32 8.59 -12.11
CA ILE A 469 -1.31 9.26 -11.27
C ILE A 469 -1.99 10.17 -10.24
N GLY A 470 -3.00 10.94 -10.66
CA GLY A 470 -3.77 11.82 -9.80
C GLY A 470 -4.50 11.07 -8.68
N LEU A 471 -5.07 9.89 -8.98
CA LEU A 471 -5.68 9.02 -7.98
C LEU A 471 -4.66 8.59 -6.92
N ILE A 472 -3.53 8.04 -7.34
CA ILE A 472 -2.45 7.62 -6.44
C ILE A 472 -1.95 8.80 -5.58
N ALA A 473 -1.60 9.90 -6.23
CA ALA A 473 -1.07 11.09 -5.57
C ALA A 473 -2.05 11.67 -4.55
N SER A 474 -3.35 11.74 -4.88
CA SER A 474 -4.37 12.25 -3.98
C SER A 474 -4.57 11.35 -2.75
N VAL A 475 -4.64 10.02 -2.93
CA VAL A 475 -4.80 9.07 -1.82
C VAL A 475 -3.56 9.06 -0.91
N VAL A 476 -2.35 9.02 -1.48
CA VAL A 476 -1.09 9.07 -0.72
C VAL A 476 -0.98 10.36 0.08
N THR A 477 -1.20 11.51 -0.56
CA THR A 477 -1.15 12.81 0.10
C THR A 477 -2.17 12.91 1.24
N ARG A 478 -3.41 12.48 1.01
CA ARG A 478 -4.45 12.45 2.04
C ARG A 478 -4.07 11.56 3.21
N SER A 479 -3.51 10.38 2.94
CA SER A 479 -3.07 9.41 3.95
C SER A 479 -1.91 9.96 4.79
N PHE A 480 -0.91 10.56 4.16
CA PHE A 480 0.26 11.11 4.85
C PHE A 480 -0.07 12.34 5.70
N ARG A 481 -0.96 13.23 5.22
CA ARG A 481 -1.47 14.35 6.03
C ARG A 481 -2.19 13.88 7.31
N ARG A 482 -2.70 12.64 7.33
CA ARG A 482 -3.41 12.04 8.46
C ARG A 482 -2.57 11.05 9.27
N ALA A 483 -1.31 10.83 8.90
CA ALA A 483 -0.39 9.91 9.57
C ALA A 483 -0.16 10.22 11.06
N GLY A 484 -0.29 11.51 11.45
CA GLY A 484 -0.25 11.92 12.86
C GLY A 484 -1.50 11.50 13.65
N LYS A 485 -2.64 11.34 12.99
CA LYS A 485 -3.94 10.98 13.59
C LYS A 485 -4.22 9.48 13.55
N SER A 486 -3.66 8.75 12.56
CA SER A 486 -3.91 7.33 12.36
C SER A 486 -2.70 6.61 11.79
N LYS A 487 -2.24 5.60 12.54
CA LYS A 487 -1.19 4.68 12.06
C LYS A 487 -1.63 3.86 10.85
N LEU A 488 -2.94 3.56 10.76
CA LEU A 488 -3.51 2.83 9.63
C LEU A 488 -3.49 3.67 8.34
N ALA A 489 -3.80 4.98 8.44
CA ALA A 489 -3.70 5.88 7.29
C ALA A 489 -2.26 5.91 6.74
N LEU A 490 -1.26 6.02 7.62
CA LEU A 490 0.15 5.92 7.21
C LEU A 490 0.44 4.59 6.51
N ALA A 491 0.08 3.46 7.13
CA ALA A 491 0.39 2.12 6.63
C ALA A 491 -0.22 1.85 5.25
N LEU A 492 -1.50 2.21 5.07
CA LEU A 492 -2.18 2.05 3.77
C LEU A 492 -1.65 3.02 2.70
N GLY A 493 -1.34 4.27 3.08
CA GLY A 493 -0.70 5.23 2.17
C GLY A 493 0.68 4.78 1.71
N LEU A 494 1.47 4.15 2.60
CA LEU A 494 2.76 3.53 2.25
C LEU A 494 2.59 2.35 1.30
N ALA A 495 1.55 1.52 1.47
CA ALA A 495 1.27 0.39 0.56
C ALA A 495 0.95 0.88 -0.86
N VAL A 496 0.13 1.92 -0.98
CA VAL A 496 -0.19 2.56 -2.26
C VAL A 496 1.07 3.14 -2.91
N LEU A 497 1.90 3.86 -2.14
CA LEU A 497 3.15 4.44 -2.65
C LEU A 497 4.15 3.36 -3.08
N CYS A 498 4.32 2.31 -2.29
CA CYS A 498 5.27 1.24 -2.55
C CYS A 498 4.94 0.50 -3.85
N TYR A 499 3.65 0.18 -4.07
CA TYR A 499 3.18 -0.38 -5.34
C TYR A 499 3.41 0.58 -6.50
N ALA A 500 3.07 1.87 -6.32
CA ALA A 500 3.24 2.89 -7.36
C ALA A 500 4.71 3.05 -7.80
N VAL A 501 5.65 3.04 -6.86
CA VAL A 501 7.10 3.10 -7.19
C VAL A 501 7.53 1.83 -7.92
N GLN A 502 7.06 0.66 -7.50
CA GLN A 502 7.38 -0.59 -8.18
C GLN A 502 6.75 -0.66 -9.57
N GLY A 503 5.56 -0.06 -9.79
CA GLY A 503 4.87 0.02 -11.06
C GLY A 503 5.68 0.69 -12.19
N VAL A 504 6.70 1.49 -11.85
CA VAL A 504 7.68 2.01 -12.83
C VAL A 504 8.42 0.87 -13.54
N PHE A 505 8.64 -0.26 -12.86
CA PHE A 505 9.40 -1.41 -13.38
C PHE A 505 8.55 -2.68 -13.53
N ASN A 506 7.24 -2.56 -13.43
CA ASN A 506 6.33 -3.69 -13.46
C ASN A 506 5.13 -3.40 -14.38
N ILE A 507 4.19 -4.33 -14.42
CA ILE A 507 2.98 -4.27 -15.26
C ILE A 507 1.74 -4.46 -14.40
N THR A 508 0.63 -3.88 -14.85
CA THR A 508 -0.70 -4.18 -14.32
C THR A 508 -1.16 -5.56 -14.75
N GLN A 509 -1.81 -6.28 -13.87
CA GLN A 509 -2.30 -7.64 -14.12
C GLN A 509 -3.27 -8.11 -13.03
N THR A 510 -4.08 -9.10 -13.31
CA THR A 510 -5.15 -9.57 -12.41
C THR A 510 -4.66 -10.28 -11.14
N MET A 511 -3.38 -10.63 -11.00
CA MET A 511 -2.88 -11.37 -9.84
C MET A 511 -2.70 -10.51 -8.59
N THR A 512 -2.28 -9.23 -8.73
CA THR A 512 -1.99 -8.36 -7.58
C THR A 512 -2.63 -6.99 -7.64
N THR A 513 -2.96 -6.48 -8.83
CA THR A 513 -3.61 -5.17 -8.99
C THR A 513 -4.97 -5.07 -8.27
N PRO A 514 -5.81 -6.14 -8.16
CA PRO A 514 -6.99 -6.12 -7.30
C PRO A 514 -6.70 -5.83 -5.83
N VAL A 515 -5.60 -6.39 -5.29
CA VAL A 515 -5.15 -6.11 -3.91
C VAL A 515 -4.73 -4.65 -3.76
N PHE A 516 -4.01 -4.11 -4.74
CA PHE A 516 -3.62 -2.69 -4.77
C PHE A 516 -4.85 -1.76 -4.73
N PHE A 517 -5.83 -1.94 -5.61
CA PHE A 517 -7.04 -1.11 -5.61
C PHE A 517 -7.87 -1.28 -4.34
N THR A 518 -7.88 -2.48 -3.74
CA THR A 518 -8.49 -2.72 -2.43
C THR A 518 -7.80 -1.89 -1.33
N LEU A 519 -6.47 -1.95 -1.23
CA LEU A 519 -5.71 -1.19 -0.23
C LEU A 519 -5.83 0.33 -0.46
N LEU A 520 -5.85 0.77 -1.71
CA LEU A 520 -6.08 2.17 -2.10
C LEU A 520 -7.46 2.66 -1.65
N ALA A 521 -8.51 1.88 -1.90
CA ALA A 521 -9.87 2.19 -1.47
C ALA A 521 -10.00 2.22 0.06
N LEU A 522 -9.30 1.31 0.76
CA LEU A 522 -9.25 1.29 2.23
C LEU A 522 -8.48 2.49 2.80
N ALA A 523 -7.43 2.96 2.12
CA ALA A 523 -6.72 4.18 2.48
C ALA A 523 -7.65 5.40 2.41
N GLU A 524 -8.42 5.52 1.33
CA GLU A 524 -9.43 6.57 1.18
C GLU A 524 -10.55 6.44 2.23
N ALA A 525 -11.08 5.22 2.49
CA ALA A 525 -12.07 4.97 3.54
C ALA A 525 -11.57 5.39 4.94
N CYS A 526 -10.31 5.06 5.25
CA CYS A 526 -9.67 5.46 6.50
C CYS A 526 -9.59 7.00 6.62
N CYS A 527 -9.17 7.68 5.55
CA CYS A 527 -9.11 9.15 5.52
C CYS A 527 -10.48 9.78 5.71
N ARG A 528 -11.54 9.26 5.05
CA ARG A 528 -12.92 9.73 5.22
C ARG A 528 -13.42 9.55 6.65
N GLY A 529 -13.12 8.40 7.27
CA GLY A 529 -13.47 8.16 8.67
C GLY A 529 -12.85 9.19 9.63
N ILE A 530 -11.59 9.56 9.42
CA ILE A 530 -10.89 10.58 10.21
C ILE A 530 -11.51 11.97 9.99
N ASP A 531 -11.84 12.32 8.74
CA ASP A 531 -12.45 13.61 8.40
C ASP A 531 -13.86 13.75 8.98
N ALA A 532 -14.65 12.67 8.93
CA ALA A 532 -16.00 12.64 9.52
C ALA A 532 -15.95 12.81 11.05
N ALA A 533 -15.00 12.14 11.73
CA ALA A 533 -14.79 12.30 13.16
C ALA A 533 -14.38 13.73 13.55
N GLY A 534 -13.57 14.39 12.72
CA GLY A 534 -13.17 15.78 12.95
C GLY A 534 -14.29 16.82 12.73
N ARG A 535 -15.32 16.48 11.92
CA ARG A 535 -16.48 17.34 11.67
C ARG A 535 -17.61 17.18 12.69
N ALA A 536 -17.68 16.05 13.39
CA ALA A 536 -18.60 15.88 14.49
C ALA A 536 -18.20 16.85 15.61
N LYS A 537 -18.94 17.98 15.75
CA LYS A 537 -18.77 18.88 16.89
C LYS A 537 -18.83 18.06 18.18
N PRO A 538 -18.01 18.36 19.21
CA PRO A 538 -18.25 17.80 20.54
C PRO A 538 -19.71 18.13 20.87
N SER A 539 -20.52 17.11 21.19
CA SER A 539 -21.81 17.36 21.81
C SER A 539 -21.50 18.22 23.04
N GLN A 540 -21.96 19.48 23.03
CA GLN A 540 -22.00 20.24 24.28
C GLN A 540 -22.69 19.30 25.28
N PRO A 541 -22.15 19.10 26.49
CA PRO A 541 -22.86 18.42 27.52
C PRO A 541 -24.21 19.18 27.60
N SER A 542 -25.32 18.46 27.45
CA SER A 542 -26.64 19.02 27.77
C SER A 542 -26.48 19.52 29.20
N VAL A 543 -26.41 20.83 29.36
CA VAL A 543 -26.68 21.44 30.64
C VAL A 543 -28.13 21.01 30.91
N ALA A 544 -28.28 19.95 31.71
CA ALA A 544 -29.57 19.66 32.30
C ALA A 544 -29.96 20.98 32.96
N LYS A 545 -31.01 21.62 32.43
CA LYS A 545 -31.69 22.70 33.17
C LYS A 545 -31.92 22.12 34.57
N MET A 546 -31.13 22.58 35.53
CA MET A 546 -31.56 22.43 36.92
C MET A 546 -32.94 23.02 36.98
N PRO A 547 -33.94 22.33 37.58
CA PRO A 547 -35.19 22.95 37.86
C PRO A 547 -34.90 24.22 38.64
N ASP A 548 -35.47 25.33 38.22
CA ASP A 548 -35.34 26.63 38.87
C ASP A 548 -35.61 26.37 40.36
N ALA A 549 -34.55 26.53 41.18
CA ALA A 549 -34.75 26.54 42.64
C ALA A 549 -35.61 27.77 42.92
N GLU A 550 -36.86 27.57 43.23
CA GLU A 550 -37.71 28.61 43.77
C GLU A 550 -36.99 29.20 44.98
N THR A 551 -36.59 30.46 44.82
CA THR A 551 -36.06 31.26 45.91
C THR A 551 -37.20 31.41 46.93
N PRO A 552 -37.07 30.91 48.17
CA PRO A 552 -38.12 31.13 49.17
C PRO A 552 -38.29 32.63 49.36
N ALA A 553 -39.53 33.08 49.31
CA ALA A 553 -39.88 34.48 49.55
C ALA A 553 -39.38 34.90 50.93
N ALA A 554 -38.84 36.12 51.04
CA ALA A 554 -38.30 36.68 52.25
C ALA A 554 -39.30 36.73 53.46
N SER A 555 -40.56 36.39 53.24
CA SER A 555 -41.61 36.26 54.25
C SER A 555 -41.45 35.01 55.13
N ASP A 556 -40.85 33.93 54.68
CA ASP A 556 -40.84 32.66 55.43
C ASP A 556 -39.62 32.55 56.40
N ILE A 557 -38.66 33.45 56.31
CA ILE A 557 -37.50 33.50 57.22
C ILE A 557 -37.85 34.20 58.54
N MET A 558 -38.91 35.06 58.60
CA MET A 558 -39.24 35.79 59.81
C MET A 558 -40.17 35.01 60.79
N GLN A 559 -40.73 33.88 60.42
CA GLN A 559 -41.59 33.08 61.31
C GLN A 559 -40.82 32.00 62.10
N ALA A 560 -39.56 31.77 61.85
CA ALA A 560 -38.77 30.71 62.53
C ALA A 560 -38.04 31.16 63.81
N PHE A 561 -38.08 32.44 64.20
CA PHE A 561 -37.50 32.92 65.45
C PHE A 561 -38.65 33.31 66.41
N GLY A 562 -39.09 32.31 67.17
CA GLY A 562 -40.08 32.45 68.24
C GLY A 562 -39.64 33.39 69.38
N LYS A 563 -40.58 34.04 69.98
CA LYS A 563 -40.50 35.05 71.09
C LYS A 563 -39.71 34.55 72.30
N PRO A 564 -39.06 35.47 73.04
CA PRO A 564 -38.44 35.16 74.30
C PRO A 564 -39.47 35.15 75.43
N VAL A 565 -39.31 34.22 76.39
CA VAL A 565 -39.71 34.33 77.75
C VAL A 565 -38.53 34.55 78.60
#